data_0e286ac9a80d44f354b94abceb08c721
#
_entry.id   0e286ac9a80d44f354b94abceb08c721
#
_cell.length_a   1.000
_cell.length_b   1.000
_cell.length_c   1.000
_cell.angle_alpha   90.00
_cell.angle_beta   90.00
_cell.angle_gamma   90.00
#
_symmetry.space_group_name_H-M   'P 1'
#
loop_
_entity.id
_entity.type
_entity.pdbx_description
1 polymer ?
#
loop_
_entity_poly.entity_id
_entity_poly.type
_entity_poly.pdbx_seq_one_letter_code
_entity_poly.pdbx_strand_id
1 'polypeptide(L)'
;MKRSYYIFTPGQLKRKQNTLFFHPYENTNIEPYEPFEGNGVEVLSESGEPDEELDSSNKRVIPVDDVDSLMIFTEINFNARFLDFLTRHHIPAHLFNYYGHYNGTYYPRDYLLSGYLLVEQVTHYKHPSKRIPLAQKLVYGASSNMIRNLKYYHNRAADLSVYIRRAEELQNSIEGTTDIGELMGIEGNIRKTYYSAFPDILGNKYDFDRRVKNPPDNAVNALISFGNSLVYTTCLTEIYRTQLSPLISFLHEPGNRRFSLALDLAEIFKPILADRVIFTCLNQQRIKPKDFNRELNFCHLSEKGRKTFVKAYEEKLNTTIEHRKLKRKVSYRRLIRLECYKLVKHITGAEEYEPFKAWW
;
A
#
# COMPACT_ATOMS: atom_id res chain seq x y z
N MET A 1 20.63 5.49 -1.08
CA MET A 1 19.56 4.59 -0.54
C MET A 1 18.42 4.62 -1.54
N LYS A 2 17.98 3.48 -2.05
CA LYS A 2 16.88 3.43 -3.04
C LYS A 2 15.58 4.01 -2.44
N ARG A 3 14.82 4.76 -3.26
CA ARG A 3 13.58 5.43 -2.89
C ARG A 3 12.49 5.22 -3.95
N SER A 4 11.23 5.28 -3.54
CA SER A 4 10.11 5.31 -4.48
C SER A 4 10.00 6.69 -5.14
N TYR A 5 9.73 6.71 -6.43
CA TYR A 5 9.47 7.93 -7.20
C TYR A 5 7.99 8.05 -7.47
N TYR A 6 7.41 9.19 -7.11
CA TYR A 6 5.99 9.49 -7.24
C TYR A 6 5.78 10.48 -8.38
N ILE A 7 5.03 10.08 -9.40
CA ILE A 7 4.83 10.84 -10.63
C ILE A 7 3.39 11.34 -10.66
N PHE A 8 3.21 12.66 -10.59
CA PHE A 8 1.90 13.34 -10.60
C PHE A 8 1.71 14.23 -11.82
N THR A 9 2.74 14.50 -12.59
CA THR A 9 2.71 15.33 -13.78
C THR A 9 2.68 14.42 -14.99
N PRO A 10 1.77 14.63 -15.95
CA PRO A 10 1.77 13.89 -17.20
C PRO A 10 3.08 14.08 -17.97
N GLY A 11 3.49 13.06 -18.69
CA GLY A 11 4.76 13.13 -19.39
C GLY A 11 5.18 11.81 -20.00
N GLN A 12 6.43 11.78 -20.46
CA GLN A 12 7.04 10.59 -21.04
C GLN A 12 8.20 10.09 -20.20
N LEU A 13 8.22 8.78 -19.97
CA LEU A 13 9.34 8.07 -19.35
C LEU A 13 10.17 7.38 -20.44
N LYS A 14 11.42 7.78 -20.52
CA LYS A 14 12.42 7.21 -21.45
C LYS A 14 13.63 6.70 -20.68
N ARG A 15 14.38 5.78 -21.30
CA ARG A 15 15.71 5.41 -20.84
C ARG A 15 16.79 5.91 -21.79
N LYS A 16 17.92 6.33 -21.23
CA LYS A 16 19.16 6.52 -22.01
C LYS A 16 20.32 5.97 -21.18
N GLN A 17 21.03 4.96 -21.71
CA GLN A 17 22.05 4.22 -20.94
C GLN A 17 21.47 3.64 -19.62
N ASN A 18 22.11 3.86 -18.47
CA ASN A 18 21.66 3.42 -17.13
C ASN A 18 20.83 4.47 -16.37
N THR A 19 20.12 5.32 -17.08
CA THR A 19 19.41 6.45 -16.46
C THR A 19 18.00 6.51 -16.99
N LEU A 20 17.06 6.76 -16.10
CA LEU A 20 15.68 7.10 -16.44
C LEU A 20 15.56 8.61 -16.65
N PHE A 21 14.79 8.98 -17.64
CA PHE A 21 14.48 10.36 -17.94
C PHE A 21 12.97 10.54 -17.91
N PHE A 22 12.54 11.54 -17.17
CA PHE A 22 11.17 12.00 -17.17
C PHE A 22 11.09 13.34 -17.91
N HIS A 23 10.27 13.38 -18.93
CA HIS A 23 9.95 14.57 -19.71
C HIS A 23 8.50 14.96 -19.42
N PRO A 24 8.22 15.99 -18.60
CA PRO A 24 6.86 16.49 -18.42
C PRO A 24 6.35 17.10 -19.74
N TYR A 25 5.06 16.99 -20.00
CA TYR A 25 4.41 17.70 -21.09
C TYR A 25 4.18 19.16 -20.71
N GLU A 26 4.43 20.10 -21.62
CA GLU A 26 4.35 21.55 -21.34
C GLU A 26 2.93 22.09 -21.31
N ASN A 27 2.01 21.51 -22.07
CA ASN A 27 0.59 21.89 -22.12
C ASN A 27 -0.29 20.66 -22.04
N THR A 28 -0.94 20.47 -20.91
CA THR A 28 -1.91 19.39 -20.75
C THR A 28 -3.33 19.93 -20.82
N ASN A 29 -3.83 20.17 -22.02
CA ASN A 29 -5.24 19.97 -22.27
C ASN A 29 -5.44 18.44 -22.34
N ILE A 30 -5.52 17.81 -21.18
CA ILE A 30 -5.87 16.37 -21.08
C ILE A 30 -7.35 16.34 -21.36
N GLU A 31 -7.74 15.79 -22.52
CA GLU A 31 -9.13 15.41 -22.74
C GLU A 31 -9.54 14.38 -21.67
N PRO A 32 -10.75 14.48 -21.14
CA PRO A 32 -11.22 13.49 -20.17
C PRO A 32 -11.18 12.11 -20.84
N TYR A 33 -10.67 11.11 -20.09
CA TYR A 33 -10.64 9.71 -20.51
C TYR A 33 -12.06 9.27 -20.90
N GLU A 34 -12.30 9.05 -22.18
CA GLU A 34 -13.49 8.36 -22.67
C GLU A 34 -13.23 6.84 -22.63
N PRO A 35 -14.13 6.06 -22.01
CA PRO A 35 -14.00 4.61 -22.05
C PRO A 35 -14.08 4.13 -23.49
N PHE A 36 -13.14 3.28 -23.89
CA PHE A 36 -13.12 2.68 -25.21
C PHE A 36 -14.36 1.78 -25.41
N GLU A 37 -15.31 2.22 -26.21
CA GLU A 37 -16.41 1.40 -26.71
C GLU A 37 -16.05 0.90 -28.12
N GLY A 38 -15.46 -0.29 -28.19
CA GLY A 38 -15.15 -0.89 -29.49
C GLY A 38 -14.92 -2.39 -29.43
N ASN A 39 -15.73 -3.14 -30.17
CA ASN A 39 -15.58 -4.57 -30.43
C ASN A 39 -14.75 -4.80 -31.72
N GLY A 40 -13.47 -4.46 -31.72
CA GLY A 40 -12.65 -4.69 -32.91
C GLY A 40 -11.16 -4.88 -32.55
N VAL A 41 -10.54 -5.88 -33.17
CA VAL A 41 -9.09 -6.02 -33.20
C VAL A 41 -8.60 -5.16 -34.35
N GLU A 42 -8.02 -4.01 -34.08
CA GLU A 42 -7.35 -3.18 -35.06
C GLU A 42 -5.86 -3.55 -35.11
N VAL A 43 -5.39 -4.04 -36.25
CA VAL A 43 -3.97 -4.27 -36.45
C VAL A 43 -3.34 -2.93 -36.81
N LEU A 44 -2.65 -2.31 -35.91
CA LEU A 44 -1.88 -1.09 -36.14
C LEU A 44 -0.68 -1.44 -37.02
N SER A 45 -0.73 -1.07 -38.30
CA SER A 45 0.39 -1.15 -39.21
C SER A 45 1.42 -0.05 -38.95
N GLU A 46 2.68 -0.36 -39.21
CA GLU A 46 3.88 0.45 -39.06
C GLU A 46 3.75 1.89 -39.60
N SER A 47 3.33 2.82 -38.81
CA SER A 47 3.67 4.23 -38.99
C SER A 47 4.15 4.77 -37.64
N GLY A 48 5.43 4.58 -37.38
CA GLY A 48 6.08 5.29 -36.27
C GLY A 48 6.03 6.75 -36.56
N GLU A 49 5.23 7.49 -35.80
CA GLU A 49 5.38 8.94 -35.76
C GLU A 49 6.78 9.27 -35.26
N PRO A 50 7.48 10.23 -35.89
CA PRO A 50 8.79 10.63 -35.44
C PRO A 50 8.70 11.15 -34.00
N ASP A 51 9.71 10.79 -33.19
CA ASP A 51 9.90 11.38 -31.86
C ASP A 51 9.82 12.92 -31.98
N GLU A 52 8.73 13.52 -31.56
CA GLU A 52 8.70 14.96 -31.35
C GLU A 52 9.88 15.34 -30.49
N GLU A 53 10.69 16.30 -30.92
CA GLU A 53 11.81 16.83 -30.15
C GLU A 53 11.22 17.46 -28.88
N LEU A 54 11.18 16.66 -27.81
CA LEU A 54 10.78 17.13 -26.49
C LEU A 54 11.84 18.10 -26.00
N ASP A 55 11.40 19.32 -25.66
CA ASP A 55 12.27 20.36 -25.13
C ASP A 55 13.15 19.82 -24.02
N SER A 56 14.46 19.97 -24.19
CA SER A 56 15.48 19.44 -23.28
C SER A 56 15.57 20.24 -21.97
N SER A 57 14.91 21.41 -21.87
CA SER A 57 15.04 22.35 -20.74
C SER A 57 14.39 21.86 -19.44
N ASN A 58 13.33 21.04 -19.51
CA ASN A 58 12.56 20.54 -18.36
C ASN A 58 12.82 19.08 -17.98
N LYS A 59 13.81 18.47 -18.54
CA LYS A 59 14.15 17.07 -18.35
C LYS A 59 14.62 16.74 -16.95
N ARG A 60 13.96 15.81 -16.26
CA ARG A 60 14.39 15.29 -14.96
C ARG A 60 15.15 13.99 -15.13
N VAL A 61 16.37 13.96 -14.60
CA VAL A 61 17.25 12.80 -14.61
C VAL A 61 17.02 12.00 -13.33
N ILE A 62 16.77 10.69 -13.46
CA ILE A 62 16.55 9.77 -12.35
C ILE A 62 17.58 8.64 -12.46
N PRO A 63 18.64 8.66 -11.63
CA PRO A 63 19.63 7.57 -11.60
C PRO A 63 18.96 6.26 -11.22
N VAL A 64 19.14 5.20 -12.00
CA VAL A 64 18.46 3.91 -11.78
C VAL A 64 18.80 3.28 -10.44
N ASP A 65 20.02 3.46 -9.96
CA ASP A 65 20.49 2.89 -8.68
C ASP A 65 19.77 3.50 -7.46
N ASP A 66 19.15 4.67 -7.63
CA ASP A 66 18.33 5.32 -6.59
C ASP A 66 16.87 4.88 -6.61
N VAL A 67 16.44 4.16 -7.66
CA VAL A 67 15.03 3.80 -7.82
C VAL A 67 14.71 2.51 -7.08
N ASP A 68 13.73 2.60 -6.19
CA ASP A 68 13.13 1.47 -5.49
C ASP A 68 11.90 0.94 -6.22
N SER A 69 10.99 1.84 -6.56
CA SER A 69 9.77 1.59 -7.32
C SER A 69 9.27 2.89 -7.95
N LEU A 70 8.38 2.78 -8.93
CA LEU A 70 7.66 3.92 -9.50
C LEU A 70 6.20 3.88 -9.05
N MET A 71 5.66 5.01 -8.61
CA MET A 71 4.28 5.24 -8.22
C MET A 71 3.68 6.27 -9.18
N ILE A 72 2.83 5.85 -10.10
CA ILE A 72 2.36 6.65 -11.24
C ILE A 72 0.89 7.01 -11.02
N PHE A 73 0.59 8.30 -10.84
CA PHE A 73 -0.74 8.84 -10.52
C PHE A 73 -1.34 9.68 -11.64
N THR A 74 -0.79 9.58 -12.83
CA THR A 74 -1.15 10.39 -13.99
C THR A 74 -0.90 9.64 -15.27
N GLU A 75 -1.29 10.21 -16.39
CA GLU A 75 -1.02 9.67 -17.71
C GLU A 75 0.46 9.76 -18.05
N ILE A 76 1.04 8.63 -18.42
CA ILE A 76 2.47 8.50 -18.76
C ILE A 76 2.63 7.68 -20.03
N ASN A 77 3.37 8.20 -20.96
CA ASN A 77 3.82 7.46 -22.12
C ASN A 77 5.18 6.79 -21.84
N PHE A 78 5.30 5.54 -22.25
CA PHE A 78 6.54 4.77 -22.24
C PHE A 78 6.53 3.71 -23.32
N ASN A 79 7.70 3.24 -23.70
CA ASN A 79 7.85 2.18 -24.70
C ASN A 79 8.31 0.86 -24.10
N ALA A 80 8.29 -0.22 -24.89
CA ALA A 80 8.69 -1.56 -24.46
C ALA A 80 10.15 -1.61 -23.93
N ARG A 81 11.05 -0.81 -24.48
CA ARG A 81 12.45 -0.73 -24.02
C ARG A 81 12.56 -0.17 -22.60
N PHE A 82 11.63 0.69 -22.19
CA PHE A 82 11.55 1.18 -20.82
C PHE A 82 11.12 0.05 -19.87
N LEU A 83 10.12 -0.76 -20.23
CA LEU A 83 9.68 -1.90 -19.43
C LEU A 83 10.78 -2.98 -19.30
N ASP A 84 11.50 -3.27 -20.40
CA ASP A 84 12.68 -4.16 -20.35
C ASP A 84 13.74 -3.63 -19.39
N PHE A 85 13.97 -2.32 -19.40
CA PHE A 85 14.90 -1.70 -18.45
C PHE A 85 14.45 -1.84 -16.99
N LEU A 86 13.18 -1.61 -16.67
CA LEU A 86 12.63 -1.84 -15.33
C LEU A 86 12.80 -3.30 -14.91
N THR A 87 12.59 -4.24 -15.84
CA THR A 87 12.77 -5.68 -15.57
C THR A 87 14.21 -6.00 -15.21
N ARG A 88 15.19 -5.51 -15.97
CA ARG A 88 16.62 -5.74 -15.70
C ARG A 88 17.08 -5.18 -14.36
N HIS A 89 16.48 -4.08 -13.91
CA HIS A 89 16.83 -3.43 -12.65
C HIS A 89 15.91 -3.82 -11.49
N HIS A 90 14.98 -4.76 -11.73
CA HIS A 90 14.03 -5.25 -10.72
C HIS A 90 13.19 -4.13 -10.07
N ILE A 91 12.70 -3.21 -10.89
CA ILE A 91 11.93 -2.04 -10.47
C ILE A 91 10.46 -2.25 -10.81
N PRO A 92 9.57 -2.48 -9.82
CA PRO A 92 8.13 -2.50 -10.05
C PRO A 92 7.58 -1.09 -10.28
N ALA A 93 6.55 -0.97 -11.15
CA ALA A 93 5.83 0.27 -11.36
C ALA A 93 4.34 0.08 -11.06
N HIS A 94 3.84 0.85 -10.09
CA HIS A 94 2.47 0.82 -9.64
C HIS A 94 1.67 1.94 -10.28
N LEU A 95 0.55 1.58 -10.90
CA LEU A 95 -0.33 2.48 -11.64
C LEU A 95 -1.56 2.78 -10.79
N PHE A 96 -1.90 4.05 -10.71
CA PHE A 96 -3.08 4.54 -10.01
C PHE A 96 -3.92 5.36 -10.99
N ASN A 97 -5.24 5.34 -10.82
CA ASN A 97 -6.12 6.20 -11.58
C ASN A 97 -6.07 7.66 -11.08
N TYR A 98 -6.78 8.53 -11.78
CA TYR A 98 -6.90 9.95 -11.43
C TYR A 98 -7.30 10.19 -9.98
N TYR A 99 -8.12 9.33 -9.40
CA TYR A 99 -8.60 9.43 -8.02
C TYR A 99 -7.60 8.89 -6.98
N GLY A 100 -6.50 8.31 -7.41
CA GLY A 100 -5.50 7.69 -6.54
C GLY A 100 -5.83 6.25 -6.12
N HIS A 101 -6.80 5.61 -6.79
CA HIS A 101 -7.06 4.18 -6.58
C HIS A 101 -6.05 3.35 -7.38
N TYR A 102 -5.59 2.28 -6.77
CA TYR A 102 -4.68 1.34 -7.41
C TYR A 102 -5.36 0.62 -8.59
N ASN A 103 -4.78 0.73 -9.77
CA ASN A 103 -5.23 0.08 -10.99
C ASN A 103 -4.49 -1.23 -11.24
N GLY A 104 -3.17 -1.22 -11.08
CA GLY A 104 -2.35 -2.38 -11.40
C GLY A 104 -0.86 -2.12 -11.19
N THR A 105 -0.06 -3.14 -11.45
CA THR A 105 1.39 -3.08 -11.33
C THR A 105 2.03 -3.69 -12.56
N TYR A 106 2.95 -2.97 -13.19
CA TYR A 106 3.97 -3.63 -13.95
C TYR A 106 4.88 -4.34 -12.96
N TYR A 107 4.68 -5.65 -12.85
CA TYR A 107 5.43 -6.54 -11.98
C TYR A 107 6.50 -7.22 -12.84
N PRO A 108 7.78 -6.82 -12.71
CA PRO A 108 8.84 -7.45 -13.50
C PRO A 108 8.91 -8.94 -13.17
N ARG A 109 9.44 -9.74 -14.09
CA ARG A 109 9.61 -11.18 -13.83
C ARG A 109 10.35 -11.42 -12.52
N ASP A 110 9.93 -12.45 -11.79
CA ASP A 110 10.57 -12.83 -10.54
C ASP A 110 12.05 -13.19 -10.79
N TYR A 111 12.91 -12.72 -9.90
CA TYR A 111 14.36 -12.96 -9.93
C TYR A 111 14.86 -13.72 -8.71
N LEU A 112 14.07 -13.82 -7.66
CA LEU A 112 14.32 -14.60 -6.46
C LEU A 112 13.39 -15.83 -6.46
N LEU A 113 13.67 -16.79 -7.32
CA LEU A 113 12.81 -17.96 -7.50
C LEU A 113 13.16 -19.05 -6.48
N SER A 114 12.11 -19.65 -5.89
CA SER A 114 12.21 -20.85 -5.06
C SER A 114 10.99 -21.74 -5.25
N GLY A 115 11.12 -22.76 -6.08
CA GLY A 115 10.05 -23.75 -6.27
C GLY A 115 9.67 -24.45 -4.97
N TYR A 116 10.64 -24.78 -4.12
CA TYR A 116 10.40 -25.37 -2.81
C TYR A 116 9.51 -24.46 -1.94
N LEU A 117 9.86 -23.18 -1.80
CA LEU A 117 9.08 -22.26 -0.99
C LEU A 117 7.67 -22.07 -1.54
N LEU A 118 7.50 -22.03 -2.85
CA LEU A 118 6.18 -21.92 -3.49
C LEU A 118 5.29 -23.11 -3.14
N VAL A 119 5.82 -24.33 -3.24
CA VAL A 119 5.09 -25.56 -2.87
C VAL A 119 4.71 -25.54 -1.38
N GLU A 120 5.63 -25.17 -0.51
CA GLU A 120 5.35 -25.07 0.93
C GLU A 120 4.34 -23.95 1.23
N GLN A 121 4.38 -22.80 0.54
CA GLN A 121 3.41 -21.74 0.68
C GLN A 121 1.99 -22.20 0.30
N VAL A 122 1.85 -22.93 -0.80
CA VAL A 122 0.59 -23.56 -1.22
C VAL A 122 0.15 -24.63 -0.21
N THR A 123 1.07 -25.40 0.30
CA THR A 123 0.80 -26.44 1.33
C THR A 123 0.24 -25.79 2.60
N HIS A 124 0.82 -24.69 3.07
CA HIS A 124 0.31 -23.96 4.23
C HIS A 124 -1.08 -23.38 3.97
N TYR A 125 -1.35 -22.88 2.76
CA TYR A 125 -2.69 -22.41 2.40
C TYR A 125 -3.73 -23.53 2.38
N LYS A 126 -3.40 -24.70 1.82
CA LYS A 126 -4.34 -25.80 1.63
C LYS A 126 -4.70 -26.56 2.92
N HIS A 127 -3.80 -26.57 3.89
CA HIS A 127 -4.02 -27.32 5.14
C HIS A 127 -4.53 -26.40 6.25
N PRO A 128 -5.81 -26.53 6.70
CA PRO A 128 -6.39 -25.70 7.75
C PRO A 128 -5.54 -25.66 9.02
N SER A 129 -4.93 -26.80 9.42
CA SER A 129 -4.04 -26.87 10.60
C SER A 129 -2.77 -26.00 10.49
N LYS A 130 -2.35 -25.62 9.29
CA LYS A 130 -1.23 -24.69 9.04
C LYS A 130 -1.74 -23.27 8.73
N ARG A 131 -2.83 -23.16 7.97
CA ARG A 131 -3.39 -21.86 7.52
C ARG A 131 -3.99 -21.06 8.67
N ILE A 132 -4.86 -21.68 9.47
CA ILE A 132 -5.61 -20.99 10.53
C ILE A 132 -4.68 -20.37 11.57
N PRO A 133 -3.70 -21.08 12.17
CA PRO A 133 -2.79 -20.48 13.14
C PRO A 133 -1.98 -19.31 12.55
N LEU A 134 -1.58 -19.40 11.28
CA LEU A 134 -0.85 -18.32 10.62
C LEU A 134 -1.74 -17.10 10.38
N ALA A 135 -2.98 -17.31 9.93
CA ALA A 135 -3.97 -16.25 9.74
C ALA A 135 -4.35 -15.58 11.08
N GLN A 136 -4.52 -16.35 12.16
CA GLN A 136 -4.74 -15.83 13.51
C GLN A 136 -3.60 -14.90 13.94
N LYS A 137 -2.34 -15.27 13.70
CA LYS A 137 -1.19 -14.41 14.01
C LYS A 137 -1.18 -13.12 13.17
N LEU A 138 -1.57 -13.18 11.90
CA LEU A 138 -1.70 -11.97 11.05
C LEU A 138 -2.75 -11.01 11.62
N VAL A 139 -3.94 -11.52 11.97
CA VAL A 139 -5.01 -10.71 12.57
C VAL A 139 -4.62 -10.18 13.95
N TYR A 140 -3.95 -11.00 14.75
CA TYR A 140 -3.44 -10.58 16.06
C TYR A 140 -2.40 -9.45 15.95
N GLY A 141 -1.50 -9.52 14.97
CA GLY A 141 -0.54 -8.44 14.70
C GLY A 141 -1.23 -7.14 14.28
N ALA A 142 -2.19 -7.22 13.35
CA ALA A 142 -2.96 -6.07 12.90
C ALA A 142 -3.76 -5.42 14.04
N SER A 143 -4.51 -6.22 14.81
CA SER A 143 -5.31 -5.75 15.94
C SER A 143 -4.44 -5.16 17.06
N SER A 144 -3.28 -5.76 17.36
CA SER A 144 -2.32 -5.21 18.33
C SER A 144 -1.85 -3.80 17.93
N ASN A 145 -1.62 -3.58 16.64
CA ASN A 145 -1.22 -2.26 16.13
C ASN A 145 -2.39 -1.24 16.15
N MET A 146 -3.63 -1.66 15.91
CA MET A 146 -4.82 -0.81 16.08
C MET A 146 -5.01 -0.42 17.55
N ILE A 147 -4.97 -1.38 18.47
CA ILE A 147 -5.08 -1.14 19.92
C ILE A 147 -3.95 -0.23 20.40
N ARG A 148 -2.73 -0.40 19.86
CA ARG A 148 -1.59 0.47 20.19
C ARG A 148 -1.84 1.92 19.76
N ASN A 149 -2.48 2.15 18.61
CA ASN A 149 -2.89 3.48 18.20
C ASN A 149 -3.96 4.06 19.14
N LEU A 150 -4.99 3.30 19.48
CA LEU A 150 -6.01 3.75 20.44
C LEU A 150 -5.38 4.16 21.78
N LYS A 151 -4.51 3.32 22.36
CA LYS A 151 -3.77 3.61 23.60
C LYS A 151 -2.90 4.86 23.48
N TYR A 152 -2.28 5.09 22.34
CA TYR A 152 -1.48 6.29 22.09
C TYR A 152 -2.32 7.56 22.09
N TYR A 153 -3.51 7.54 21.48
CA TYR A 153 -4.39 8.71 21.38
C TYR A 153 -5.29 8.88 22.61
N HIS A 154 -5.61 7.83 23.34
CA HIS A 154 -6.36 7.89 24.60
C HIS A 154 -5.81 8.94 25.55
N ASN A 155 -4.51 8.99 25.73
CA ASN A 155 -3.86 9.94 26.65
C ASN A 155 -3.60 11.34 26.04
N ARG A 156 -3.98 11.57 24.75
CA ARG A 156 -3.59 12.79 24.03
C ARG A 156 -4.76 13.52 23.34
N ALA A 157 -5.79 12.81 22.98
CA ALA A 157 -6.90 13.37 22.21
C ALA A 157 -8.23 13.26 22.93
N ALA A 158 -8.63 12.08 23.40
CA ALA A 158 -9.91 11.83 24.03
C ALA A 158 -9.87 10.55 24.89
N ASP A 159 -10.88 10.33 25.73
CA ASP A 159 -11.07 9.04 26.40
C ASP A 159 -11.53 7.98 25.40
N LEU A 160 -10.64 7.05 25.08
CA LEU A 160 -10.88 5.94 24.14
C LEU A 160 -11.01 4.59 24.87
N SER A 161 -11.21 4.59 26.18
CA SER A 161 -11.24 3.37 27.01
C SER A 161 -12.26 2.34 26.56
N VAL A 162 -13.42 2.78 26.10
CA VAL A 162 -14.50 1.90 25.61
C VAL A 162 -14.05 1.15 24.34
N TYR A 163 -13.45 1.86 23.38
CA TYR A 163 -12.94 1.26 22.14
C TYR A 163 -11.76 0.31 22.39
N ILE A 164 -10.86 0.69 23.31
CA ILE A 164 -9.71 -0.14 23.68
C ILE A 164 -10.19 -1.46 24.27
N ARG A 165 -11.05 -1.41 25.29
CA ARG A 165 -11.60 -2.60 25.95
C ARG A 165 -12.30 -3.50 24.94
N ARG A 166 -13.18 -2.94 24.11
CA ARG A 166 -13.91 -3.72 23.09
C ARG A 166 -12.98 -4.37 22.08
N ALA A 167 -11.95 -3.66 21.62
CA ALA A 167 -10.96 -4.23 20.69
C ALA A 167 -10.12 -5.34 21.35
N GLU A 168 -9.76 -5.21 22.62
CA GLU A 168 -9.04 -6.23 23.39
C GLU A 168 -9.90 -7.48 23.64
N GLU A 169 -11.19 -7.32 23.96
CA GLU A 169 -12.15 -8.45 24.07
C GLU A 169 -12.23 -9.24 22.77
N LEU A 170 -12.39 -8.54 21.64
CA LEU A 170 -12.44 -9.16 20.32
C LEU A 170 -11.09 -9.81 19.95
N GLN A 171 -9.97 -9.20 20.31
CA GLN A 171 -8.65 -9.77 20.08
C GLN A 171 -8.46 -11.10 20.84
N ASN A 172 -8.95 -11.19 22.05
CA ASN A 172 -8.88 -12.42 22.86
C ASN A 172 -9.69 -13.60 22.23
N SER A 173 -10.67 -13.30 21.38
CA SER A 173 -11.45 -14.34 20.69
C SER A 173 -10.73 -14.91 19.45
N ILE A 174 -9.62 -14.32 19.01
CA ILE A 174 -8.88 -14.78 17.81
C ILE A 174 -8.40 -16.23 17.95
N GLU A 175 -7.82 -16.56 19.08
CA GLU A 175 -7.19 -17.86 19.31
C GLU A 175 -8.21 -19.02 19.28
N GLY A 176 -9.48 -18.75 19.62
CA GLY A 176 -10.56 -19.76 19.61
C GLY A 176 -11.16 -20.03 18.24
N THR A 177 -10.77 -19.30 17.19
CA THR A 177 -11.38 -19.46 15.86
C THR A 177 -10.93 -20.76 15.18
N THR A 178 -11.85 -21.43 14.50
CA THR A 178 -11.60 -22.71 13.84
C THR A 178 -11.69 -22.64 12.31
N ASP A 179 -12.14 -21.51 11.77
CA ASP A 179 -12.19 -21.26 10.33
C ASP A 179 -11.85 -19.80 9.98
N ILE A 180 -11.52 -19.59 8.72
CA ILE A 180 -11.10 -18.27 8.19
C ILE A 180 -12.28 -17.27 8.16
N GLY A 181 -13.51 -17.74 7.91
CA GLY A 181 -14.70 -16.88 7.86
C GLY A 181 -15.00 -16.24 9.22
N GLU A 182 -14.96 -17.06 10.29
CA GLU A 182 -15.08 -16.60 11.67
C GLU A 182 -13.98 -15.59 12.03
N LEU A 183 -12.72 -15.93 11.69
CA LEU A 183 -11.58 -15.05 11.93
C LEU A 183 -11.71 -13.70 11.22
N MET A 184 -12.15 -13.69 9.96
CA MET A 184 -12.43 -12.46 9.21
C MET A 184 -13.58 -11.65 9.82
N GLY A 185 -14.60 -12.32 10.38
CA GLY A 185 -15.67 -11.68 11.13
C GLY A 185 -15.16 -10.93 12.36
N ILE A 186 -14.27 -11.56 13.13
CA ILE A 186 -13.60 -10.91 14.28
C ILE A 186 -12.73 -9.75 13.82
N GLU A 187 -11.91 -9.94 12.77
CA GLU A 187 -11.07 -8.88 12.18
C GLU A 187 -11.92 -7.67 11.78
N GLY A 188 -13.03 -7.90 11.07
CA GLY A 188 -13.96 -6.86 10.65
C GLY A 188 -14.56 -6.09 11.82
N ASN A 189 -14.93 -6.77 12.91
CA ASN A 189 -15.48 -6.15 14.12
C ASN A 189 -14.41 -5.33 14.88
N ILE A 190 -13.17 -5.82 14.99
CA ILE A 190 -12.06 -5.05 15.56
C ILE A 190 -11.84 -3.78 14.75
N ARG A 191 -11.82 -3.88 13.43
CA ARG A 191 -11.65 -2.76 12.52
C ARG A 191 -12.79 -1.75 12.61
N LYS A 192 -14.03 -2.22 12.71
CA LYS A 192 -15.20 -1.36 12.93
C LYS A 192 -15.06 -0.59 14.22
N THR A 193 -14.72 -1.25 15.33
CA THR A 193 -14.48 -0.63 16.64
C THR A 193 -13.36 0.41 16.55
N TYR A 194 -12.27 0.08 15.87
CA TYR A 194 -11.13 0.97 15.68
C TYR A 194 -11.50 2.24 14.90
N TYR A 195 -12.23 2.10 13.78
CA TYR A 195 -12.67 3.25 12.99
C TYR A 195 -13.71 4.10 13.72
N SER A 196 -14.56 3.51 14.58
CA SER A 196 -15.52 4.28 15.39
C SER A 196 -14.85 5.25 16.36
N ALA A 197 -13.57 5.06 16.69
CA ALA A 197 -12.79 5.98 17.50
C ALA A 197 -12.19 7.19 16.72
N PHE A 198 -12.24 7.19 15.39
CA PHE A 198 -11.61 8.24 14.58
C PHE A 198 -12.18 9.63 14.82
N PRO A 199 -13.53 9.83 14.95
CA PRO A 199 -14.08 11.13 15.28
C PRO A 199 -13.44 11.71 16.56
N ASP A 200 -13.34 10.93 17.61
CA ASP A 200 -12.76 11.36 18.89
C ASP A 200 -11.27 11.68 18.77
N ILE A 201 -10.49 10.86 18.05
CA ILE A 201 -9.06 11.11 17.77
C ILE A 201 -8.87 12.41 16.97
N LEU A 202 -9.79 12.74 16.08
CA LEU A 202 -9.76 13.93 15.24
C LEU A 202 -10.47 15.13 15.86
N GLY A 203 -10.97 15.01 17.12
CA GLY A 203 -11.65 16.07 17.84
C GLY A 203 -12.97 16.49 17.21
N ASN A 204 -13.68 15.57 16.58
CA ASN A 204 -14.96 15.78 15.89
C ASN A 204 -14.96 16.90 14.82
N LYS A 205 -13.77 17.17 14.23
CA LYS A 205 -13.59 18.24 13.23
C LYS A 205 -13.91 17.80 11.80
N TYR A 206 -14.06 16.51 11.59
CA TYR A 206 -14.28 15.91 10.28
C TYR A 206 -15.52 15.02 10.32
N ASP A 207 -16.34 15.16 9.31
CA ASP A 207 -17.51 14.30 9.10
C ASP A 207 -17.03 12.87 8.77
N PHE A 208 -17.13 11.98 9.77
CA PHE A 208 -16.76 10.57 9.62
C PHE A 208 -17.61 9.73 10.59
N ASP A 209 -18.60 9.06 10.06
CA ASP A 209 -19.46 8.14 10.82
C ASP A 209 -18.98 6.69 10.69
N ARG A 210 -18.69 6.27 9.47
CA ARG A 210 -18.32 4.88 9.17
C ARG A 210 -17.39 4.77 7.97
N ARG A 211 -16.76 3.61 7.85
CA ARG A 211 -15.91 3.32 6.69
C ARG A 211 -16.76 3.03 5.44
N VAL A 212 -16.68 3.92 4.45
CA VAL A 212 -17.24 3.77 3.09
C VAL A 212 -16.07 3.68 2.10
N LYS A 213 -16.09 2.69 1.19
CA LYS A 213 -14.93 2.36 0.34
C LYS A 213 -15.09 2.78 -1.11
N ASN A 214 -16.20 2.49 -1.73
CA ASN A 214 -16.39 2.59 -3.18
C ASN A 214 -17.75 3.24 -3.53
N PRO A 215 -17.72 4.50 -3.87
CA PRO A 215 -16.66 5.48 -3.68
C PRO A 215 -16.53 5.98 -2.22
N PRO A 216 -15.41 6.58 -1.79
CA PRO A 216 -15.32 7.28 -0.51
C PRO A 216 -16.25 8.50 -0.51
N ASP A 217 -17.03 8.67 0.54
CA ASP A 217 -18.05 9.70 0.67
C ASP A 217 -17.58 10.98 1.38
N ASN A 218 -16.48 10.89 2.14
CA ASN A 218 -15.93 12.00 2.93
C ASN A 218 -14.40 12.03 2.94
N ALA A 219 -13.84 13.12 3.47
CA ALA A 219 -12.40 13.36 3.49
C ALA A 219 -11.58 12.26 4.20
N VAL A 220 -12.09 11.76 5.33
CA VAL A 220 -11.40 10.72 6.10
C VAL A 220 -11.41 9.40 5.32
N ASN A 221 -12.56 9.05 4.71
CA ASN A 221 -12.68 7.86 3.86
C ASN A 221 -11.79 7.92 2.61
N ALA A 222 -11.64 9.11 2.01
CA ALA A 222 -10.72 9.35 0.90
C ALA A 222 -9.26 9.11 1.32
N LEU A 223 -8.86 9.65 2.47
CA LEU A 223 -7.51 9.45 3.02
C LEU A 223 -7.23 7.99 3.38
N ILE A 224 -8.17 7.28 4.00
CA ILE A 224 -8.04 5.85 4.32
C ILE A 224 -7.88 5.04 3.03
N SER A 225 -8.68 5.31 2.00
CA SER A 225 -8.60 4.60 0.72
C SER A 225 -7.25 4.82 0.06
N PHE A 226 -6.79 6.08 -0.01
CA PHE A 226 -5.51 6.44 -0.62
C PHE A 226 -4.33 5.88 0.17
N GLY A 227 -4.31 6.06 1.50
CA GLY A 227 -3.25 5.54 2.37
C GLY A 227 -3.15 4.01 2.34
N ASN A 228 -4.30 3.31 2.32
CA ASN A 228 -4.32 1.86 2.20
C ASN A 228 -3.78 1.36 0.85
N SER A 229 -4.01 2.09 -0.24
CA SER A 229 -3.43 1.78 -1.55
C SER A 229 -1.90 1.93 -1.55
N LEU A 230 -1.38 2.94 -0.85
CA LEU A 230 0.08 3.13 -0.70
C LEU A 230 0.71 2.01 0.15
N VAL A 231 0.09 1.63 1.26
CA VAL A 231 0.59 0.52 2.11
C VAL A 231 0.58 -0.79 1.33
N TYR A 232 -0.50 -1.06 0.59
CA TYR A 232 -0.63 -2.26 -0.24
C TYR A 232 0.50 -2.35 -1.29
N THR A 233 0.73 -1.28 -2.05
CA THR A 233 1.79 -1.26 -3.08
C THR A 233 3.18 -1.31 -2.49
N THR A 234 3.39 -0.72 -1.31
CA THR A 234 4.64 -0.84 -0.56
C THR A 234 4.87 -2.29 -0.12
N CYS A 235 3.86 -2.96 0.42
CA CYS A 235 3.95 -4.39 0.77
C CYS A 235 4.25 -5.26 -0.46
N LEU A 236 3.58 -5.00 -1.58
CA LEU A 236 3.84 -5.71 -2.83
C LEU A 236 5.28 -5.54 -3.32
N THR A 237 5.81 -4.31 -3.25
CA THR A 237 7.21 -4.01 -3.57
C THR A 237 8.18 -4.79 -2.65
N GLU A 238 7.87 -4.90 -1.36
CA GLU A 238 8.74 -5.60 -0.42
C GLU A 238 8.64 -7.13 -0.56
N ILE A 239 7.46 -7.68 -0.92
CA ILE A 239 7.29 -9.10 -1.27
C ILE A 239 8.13 -9.44 -2.50
N TYR A 240 8.07 -8.62 -3.56
CA TYR A 240 8.85 -8.79 -4.79
C TYR A 240 10.36 -8.96 -4.54
N ARG A 241 10.84 -8.47 -3.42
CA ARG A 241 12.25 -8.58 -2.97
C ARG A 241 12.53 -9.78 -2.09
N THR A 242 11.64 -10.75 -2.10
CA THR A 242 11.77 -12.03 -1.40
C THR A 242 11.41 -13.17 -2.35
N GLN A 243 11.45 -14.38 -1.85
CA GLN A 243 11.07 -15.58 -2.60
C GLN A 243 9.58 -15.93 -2.45
N LEU A 244 8.79 -15.10 -1.73
CA LEU A 244 7.36 -15.34 -1.53
C LEU A 244 6.57 -15.05 -2.80
N SER A 245 5.62 -15.92 -3.12
CA SER A 245 4.60 -15.61 -4.13
C SER A 245 3.60 -14.60 -3.57
N PRO A 246 3.40 -13.46 -4.23
CA PRO A 246 2.42 -12.46 -3.78
C PRO A 246 0.96 -12.93 -3.94
N LEU A 247 0.73 -14.02 -4.67
CA LEU A 247 -0.59 -14.54 -5.00
C LEU A 247 -1.16 -15.48 -3.93
N ILE A 248 -0.32 -16.06 -3.06
CA ILE A 248 -0.73 -17.04 -2.05
C ILE A 248 -0.73 -16.37 -0.68
N SER A 249 -1.90 -16.10 -0.17
CA SER A 249 -2.20 -15.52 1.15
C SER A 249 -2.67 -16.58 2.15
N PHE A 250 -2.89 -16.18 3.38
CA PHE A 250 -3.34 -17.07 4.44
C PHE A 250 -4.66 -16.61 5.07
N LEU A 251 -4.87 -15.31 5.21
CA LEU A 251 -6.13 -14.72 5.70
C LEU A 251 -7.10 -14.48 4.56
N HIS A 252 -6.73 -13.64 3.59
CA HIS A 252 -7.57 -13.37 2.42
C HIS A 252 -7.57 -14.55 1.45
N GLU A 253 -8.70 -14.74 0.74
CA GLU A 253 -8.73 -15.74 -0.32
C GLU A 253 -7.91 -15.28 -1.54
N PRO A 254 -7.06 -16.16 -2.10
CA PRO A 254 -6.40 -15.93 -3.37
C PRO A 254 -7.45 -15.73 -4.47
N GLY A 255 -7.44 -14.58 -5.10
CA GLY A 255 -8.44 -14.21 -6.09
C GLY A 255 -7.82 -13.67 -7.38
N ASN A 256 -8.61 -13.64 -8.46
CA ASN A 256 -8.13 -13.34 -9.82
C ASN A 256 -7.70 -11.87 -10.06
N ARG A 257 -7.86 -10.97 -9.08
CA ARG A 257 -7.66 -9.52 -9.31
C ARG A 257 -6.71 -8.86 -8.30
N ARG A 258 -6.04 -9.62 -7.43
CA ARG A 258 -5.26 -9.04 -6.32
C ARG A 258 -4.06 -9.89 -5.99
N PHE A 259 -2.98 -9.24 -5.59
CA PHE A 259 -1.86 -9.88 -4.89
C PHE A 259 -2.26 -10.06 -3.42
N SER A 260 -2.88 -11.19 -3.12
CA SER A 260 -3.58 -11.43 -1.85
C SER A 260 -2.64 -11.43 -0.63
N LEU A 261 -1.39 -11.88 -0.76
CA LEU A 261 -0.41 -11.80 0.33
C LEU A 261 -0.06 -10.35 0.68
N ALA A 262 -0.07 -9.45 -0.31
CA ALA A 262 0.14 -8.03 -0.03
C ALA A 262 -1.02 -7.43 0.79
N LEU A 263 -2.24 -7.95 0.67
CA LEU A 263 -3.36 -7.57 1.54
C LEU A 263 -3.10 -8.04 2.98
N ASP A 264 -2.75 -9.33 3.18
CA ASP A 264 -2.48 -9.90 4.50
C ASP A 264 -1.42 -9.08 5.26
N LEU A 265 -0.29 -8.79 4.60
CA LEU A 265 0.78 -7.99 5.20
C LEU A 265 0.36 -6.53 5.44
N ALA A 266 -0.38 -5.93 4.50
CA ALA A 266 -0.83 -4.56 4.62
C ALA A 266 -1.69 -4.35 5.87
N GLU A 267 -2.49 -5.35 6.28
CA GLU A 267 -3.32 -5.24 7.48
C GLU A 267 -2.50 -4.95 8.75
N ILE A 268 -1.32 -5.53 8.88
CA ILE A 268 -0.41 -5.30 10.01
C ILE A 268 0.12 -3.85 10.01
N PHE A 269 0.39 -3.30 8.82
CA PHE A 269 1.08 -2.01 8.69
C PHE A 269 0.17 -0.80 8.47
N LYS A 270 -1.09 -0.99 8.03
CA LYS A 270 -2.07 0.10 7.84
C LYS A 270 -2.21 1.00 9.07
N PRO A 271 -2.40 0.46 10.29
CA PRO A 271 -2.53 1.30 11.48
C PRO A 271 -1.30 2.19 11.72
N ILE A 272 -0.12 1.68 11.43
CA ILE A 272 1.15 2.34 11.72
C ILE A 272 1.56 3.34 10.63
N LEU A 273 1.29 3.01 9.37
CA LEU A 273 1.74 3.81 8.22
C LEU A 273 0.62 4.72 7.69
N ALA A 274 -0.56 4.17 7.38
CA ALA A 274 -1.65 4.96 6.83
C ALA A 274 -2.34 5.81 7.90
N ASP A 275 -2.88 5.16 8.94
CA ASP A 275 -3.77 5.85 9.89
C ASP A 275 -3.01 6.90 10.71
N ARG A 276 -1.79 6.61 11.17
CA ARG A 276 -0.98 7.63 11.87
C ARG A 276 -0.62 8.82 10.97
N VAL A 277 -0.39 8.59 9.69
CA VAL A 277 -0.15 9.69 8.74
C VAL A 277 -1.43 10.49 8.54
N ILE A 278 -2.60 9.85 8.44
CA ILE A 278 -3.91 10.52 8.39
C ILE A 278 -4.09 11.43 9.61
N PHE A 279 -3.93 10.89 10.82
CA PHE A 279 -4.08 11.67 12.04
C PHE A 279 -3.08 12.84 12.11
N THR A 280 -1.84 12.61 11.71
CA THR A 280 -0.83 13.66 11.65
C THR A 280 -1.22 14.76 10.66
N CYS A 281 -1.62 14.39 9.44
CA CYS A 281 -1.98 15.35 8.39
C CYS A 281 -3.21 16.18 8.76
N LEU A 282 -4.21 15.56 9.38
CA LEU A 282 -5.45 16.25 9.76
C LEU A 282 -5.29 17.08 11.03
N ASN A 283 -4.71 16.52 12.09
CA ASN A 283 -4.54 17.23 13.37
C ASN A 283 -3.55 18.40 13.28
N GLN A 284 -2.51 18.27 12.44
CA GLN A 284 -1.55 19.34 12.18
C GLN A 284 -1.97 20.27 11.02
N GLN A 285 -3.17 20.08 10.45
CA GLN A 285 -3.70 20.87 9.34
C GLN A 285 -2.75 20.91 8.11
N ARG A 286 -1.96 19.88 7.90
CA ARG A 286 -1.13 19.72 6.69
C ARG A 286 -2.02 19.51 5.44
N ILE A 287 -3.15 18.81 5.62
CA ILE A 287 -4.20 18.64 4.64
C ILE A 287 -5.46 19.32 5.19
N LYS A 288 -6.07 20.17 4.37
CA LYS A 288 -7.20 21.02 4.72
C LYS A 288 -8.42 20.67 3.86
N PRO A 289 -9.64 21.09 4.22
CA PRO A 289 -10.84 20.84 3.41
C PRO A 289 -10.71 21.21 1.92
N LYS A 290 -9.96 22.26 1.60
CA LYS A 290 -9.69 22.69 0.21
C LYS A 290 -8.76 21.76 -0.58
N ASP A 291 -8.12 20.82 0.06
CA ASP A 291 -7.25 19.82 -0.57
C ASP A 291 -8.03 18.56 -0.97
N PHE A 292 -9.38 18.64 -0.91
CA PHE A 292 -10.30 17.60 -1.37
C PHE A 292 -11.23 18.16 -2.44
N ASN A 293 -11.51 17.35 -3.44
CA ASN A 293 -12.57 17.57 -4.42
C ASN A 293 -13.80 16.76 -3.97
N ARG A 294 -14.98 17.39 -3.97
CA ARG A 294 -16.24 16.77 -3.57
C ARG A 294 -17.21 16.79 -4.73
N GLU A 295 -17.76 15.66 -5.04
CA GLU A 295 -18.91 15.46 -5.92
C GLU A 295 -20.09 14.92 -5.10
N LEU A 296 -21.27 14.81 -5.66
CA LEU A 296 -22.52 14.55 -4.91
C LEU A 296 -22.43 13.38 -3.89
N ASN A 297 -21.72 12.30 -4.22
CA ASN A 297 -21.52 11.13 -3.34
C ASN A 297 -20.08 10.63 -3.35
N PHE A 298 -19.14 11.49 -3.71
CA PHE A 298 -17.74 11.10 -3.89
C PHE A 298 -16.80 12.19 -3.39
N CYS A 299 -15.83 11.79 -2.61
CA CYS A 299 -14.76 12.65 -2.10
C CYS A 299 -13.39 12.05 -2.44
N HIS A 300 -12.53 12.84 -3.04
CA HIS A 300 -11.16 12.42 -3.32
C HIS A 300 -10.15 13.54 -3.05
N LEU A 301 -8.89 13.15 -2.83
CA LEU A 301 -7.80 14.10 -2.66
C LEU A 301 -7.49 14.83 -3.97
N SER A 302 -7.38 16.15 -3.91
CA SER A 302 -6.78 16.93 -4.99
C SER A 302 -5.31 16.50 -5.22
N GLU A 303 -4.72 16.84 -6.34
CA GLU A 303 -3.30 16.55 -6.60
C GLU A 303 -2.39 17.09 -5.50
N LYS A 304 -2.64 18.32 -5.03
CA LYS A 304 -1.92 18.94 -3.91
C LYS A 304 -2.07 18.12 -2.63
N GLY A 305 -3.30 17.67 -2.32
CA GLY A 305 -3.58 16.82 -1.16
C GLY A 305 -2.82 15.51 -1.25
N ARG A 306 -2.81 14.85 -2.42
CA ARG A 306 -2.06 13.60 -2.66
C ARG A 306 -0.56 13.81 -2.49
N LYS A 307 0.03 14.85 -3.07
CA LYS A 307 1.45 15.20 -2.91
C LYS A 307 1.82 15.42 -1.43
N THR A 308 0.98 16.13 -0.69
CA THR A 308 1.18 16.39 0.74
C THR A 308 1.13 15.09 1.55
N PHE A 309 0.14 14.24 1.28
CA PHE A 309 0.00 12.95 1.96
C PHE A 309 1.18 12.01 1.66
N VAL A 310 1.58 11.89 0.40
CA VAL A 310 2.71 11.07 -0.03
C VAL A 310 4.00 11.51 0.66
N LYS A 311 4.24 12.82 0.77
CA LYS A 311 5.42 13.34 1.50
C LYS A 311 5.41 12.89 2.94
N ALA A 312 4.29 13.04 3.66
CA ALA A 312 4.16 12.60 5.04
C ALA A 312 4.27 11.06 5.18
N TYR A 313 3.73 10.32 4.21
CA TYR A 313 3.84 8.86 4.15
C TYR A 313 5.29 8.40 3.97
N GLU A 314 6.05 9.00 3.05
CA GLU A 314 7.47 8.68 2.85
C GLU A 314 8.33 9.08 4.05
N GLU A 315 8.08 10.24 4.67
CA GLU A 315 8.71 10.62 5.93
C GLU A 315 8.50 9.53 6.99
N LYS A 316 7.26 9.03 7.13
CA LYS A 316 6.93 7.96 8.06
C LYS A 316 7.61 6.65 7.70
N LEU A 317 7.57 6.26 6.42
CA LEU A 317 8.12 5.00 5.92
C LEU A 317 9.66 4.93 6.12
N ASN A 318 10.34 6.06 6.04
CA ASN A 318 11.79 6.19 6.24
C ASN A 318 12.20 6.43 7.70
N THR A 319 11.23 6.70 8.60
CA THR A 319 11.52 6.79 10.04
C THR A 319 12.11 5.47 10.53
N THR A 320 13.18 5.56 11.31
CA THR A 320 13.86 4.39 11.86
C THR A 320 13.50 4.18 13.33
N ILE A 321 13.41 2.92 13.72
CA ILE A 321 13.24 2.48 15.09
C ILE A 321 14.34 1.47 15.45
N GLU A 322 14.69 1.35 16.70
CA GLU A 322 15.60 0.31 17.16
C GLU A 322 14.89 -1.04 17.15
N HIS A 323 15.38 -1.98 16.34
CA HIS A 323 14.79 -3.30 16.23
C HIS A 323 15.25 -4.20 17.38
N ARG A 324 14.30 -4.71 18.19
CA ARG A 324 14.60 -5.43 19.44
C ARG A 324 15.54 -6.63 19.26
N LYS A 325 15.31 -7.48 18.23
CA LYS A 325 16.13 -8.66 17.96
C LYS A 325 17.46 -8.30 17.25
N LEU A 326 17.44 -7.34 16.32
CA LEU A 326 18.62 -6.98 15.49
C LEU A 326 19.54 -5.96 16.16
N LYS A 327 19.12 -5.34 17.27
CA LYS A 327 19.89 -4.31 18.01
C LYS A 327 20.46 -3.19 17.11
N ARG A 328 19.71 -2.80 16.09
CA ARG A 328 20.06 -1.73 15.15
C ARG A 328 18.83 -0.96 14.69
N LYS A 329 19.04 0.26 14.19
CA LYS A 329 17.98 1.09 13.61
C LYS A 329 17.50 0.50 12.28
N VAL A 330 16.18 0.37 12.13
CA VAL A 330 15.51 -0.19 10.97
C VAL A 330 14.34 0.72 10.59
N SER A 331 14.23 1.09 9.30
CA SER A 331 13.10 1.87 8.80
C SER A 331 11.83 1.03 8.73
N TYR A 332 10.65 1.68 8.72
CA TYR A 332 9.38 0.98 8.55
C TYR A 332 9.32 0.21 7.23
N ARG A 333 9.86 0.77 6.14
CA ARG A 333 10.00 0.04 4.87
C ARG A 333 10.75 -1.29 5.07
N ARG A 334 11.88 -1.25 5.76
CA ARG A 334 12.65 -2.46 6.02
C ARG A 334 11.93 -3.43 6.95
N LEU A 335 11.10 -2.94 7.88
CA LEU A 335 10.28 -3.81 8.74
C LEU A 335 9.29 -4.65 7.93
N ILE A 336 8.68 -4.10 6.88
CA ILE A 336 7.79 -4.86 5.98
C ILE A 336 8.58 -6.01 5.33
N ARG A 337 9.78 -5.76 4.84
CA ARG A 337 10.63 -6.84 4.27
C ARG A 337 11.04 -7.88 5.32
N LEU A 338 11.35 -7.45 6.53
CA LEU A 338 11.64 -8.38 7.64
C LEU A 338 10.42 -9.22 7.98
N GLU A 339 9.22 -8.68 7.86
CA GLU A 339 7.98 -9.44 8.03
C GLU A 339 7.84 -10.53 6.96
N CYS A 340 8.15 -10.23 5.70
CA CYS A 340 8.21 -11.23 4.64
C CYS A 340 9.21 -12.35 4.98
N TYR A 341 10.41 -12.02 5.47
CA TYR A 341 11.39 -13.05 5.86
C TYR A 341 10.97 -13.89 7.06
N LYS A 342 10.18 -13.33 7.99
CA LYS A 342 9.58 -14.13 9.09
C LYS A 342 8.59 -15.16 8.54
N LEU A 343 7.78 -14.77 7.55
CA LEU A 343 6.90 -15.72 6.86
C LEU A 343 7.69 -16.81 6.13
N VAL A 344 8.76 -16.44 5.42
CA VAL A 344 9.65 -17.45 4.78
C VAL A 344 10.15 -18.45 5.80
N LYS A 345 10.69 -17.98 6.93
CA LYS A 345 11.21 -18.84 7.99
C LYS A 345 10.15 -19.80 8.56
N HIS A 346 8.94 -19.30 8.78
CA HIS A 346 7.83 -20.10 9.26
C HIS A 346 7.42 -21.18 8.25
N ILE A 347 7.23 -20.79 7.00
CA ILE A 347 6.81 -21.68 5.92
C ILE A 347 7.85 -22.80 5.69
N THR A 348 9.14 -22.48 5.85
CA THR A 348 10.23 -23.46 5.74
C THR A 348 10.51 -24.25 7.04
N GLY A 349 9.75 -23.98 8.11
CA GLY A 349 9.92 -24.65 9.41
C GLY A 349 11.14 -24.20 10.24
N ALA A 350 11.81 -23.11 9.83
CA ALA A 350 13.02 -22.63 10.51
C ALA A 350 12.73 -21.85 11.81
N GLU A 351 11.64 -21.08 11.85
CA GLU A 351 11.26 -20.25 13.02
C GLU A 351 9.75 -20.03 12.99
N GLU A 352 9.09 -20.10 14.13
CA GLU A 352 7.66 -19.81 14.22
C GLU A 352 7.38 -18.33 13.92
N TYR A 353 6.31 -18.05 13.14
CA TYR A 353 5.96 -16.69 12.75
C TYR A 353 5.41 -15.89 13.94
N GLU A 354 6.06 -14.78 14.24
CA GLU A 354 5.60 -13.76 15.18
C GLU A 354 5.40 -12.44 14.48
N PRO A 355 4.15 -11.91 14.40
CA PRO A 355 3.85 -10.70 13.66
C PRO A 355 4.52 -9.47 14.28
N PHE A 356 4.72 -8.46 13.43
CA PHE A 356 5.18 -7.18 13.91
C PHE A 356 4.11 -6.52 14.79
N LYS A 357 4.49 -6.15 16.01
CA LYS A 357 3.71 -5.36 16.96
C LYS A 357 4.49 -4.12 17.35
N ALA A 358 3.88 -2.94 17.23
CA ALA A 358 4.49 -1.68 17.65
C ALA A 358 4.64 -1.64 19.18
N TRP A 359 5.81 -1.27 19.68
CA TRP A 359 6.11 -1.26 21.13
C TRP A 359 6.35 0.13 21.71
N TRP A 360 6.23 1.18 20.90
CA TRP A 360 6.39 2.58 21.31
C TRP A 360 5.06 3.32 21.40
#